data_d646a372437d7fe23fa1812dfc99efa4
#
_entry.id   d646a372437d7fe23fa1812dfc99efa4
#
_cell.length_a   1.000
_cell.length_b   1.000
_cell.length_c   1.000
_cell.angle_alpha   90.00
_cell.angle_beta   90.00
_cell.angle_gamma   90.00
#
_symmetry.space_group_name_H-M   'P 1'
#
loop_
_entity.id
_entity.type
_entity.pdbx_description
1 polymer ?
#
loop_
_entity_poly.entity_id
_entity_poly.type
_entity_poly.pdbx_seq_one_letter_code
_entity_poly.pdbx_strand_id
1 'polypeptide(L)'
;MSKLVIAEKPMLARDIARAITGKEVSESARLPISGNGYTVCACAGHLLELVKPDAIDPKWGMPWSLDVLPIEVHDWPKEPAVDKKTGESKKPLIDQIAGLLETCGSVIAAGDPDDEGQLIVDELLDYLGYAGKVERVYVNDNIEKNIVKAFDKLVPNDSCRGAGNAAYARQMADMCFGVNETRLATKRLDGLFTVGRVQTPTLG
;
A
#
# COMPACT_ATOMS: atom_id res chain seq x y z
N MET A 1 -24.90 1.13 10.09
CA MET A 1 -23.83 0.45 9.34
C MET A 1 -22.53 0.61 10.10
N SER A 2 -21.69 -0.42 10.11
CA SER A 2 -20.36 -0.35 10.76
C SER A 2 -19.38 0.51 9.95
N LYS A 3 -18.36 1.05 10.62
CA LYS A 3 -17.22 1.71 9.96
C LYS A 3 -16.12 0.66 9.75
N LEU A 4 -15.57 0.59 8.54
CA LEU A 4 -14.41 -0.26 8.25
C LEU A 4 -13.12 0.49 8.57
N VAL A 5 -12.32 -0.05 9.47
CA VAL A 5 -10.97 0.47 9.77
C VAL A 5 -9.96 -0.38 9.02
N ILE A 6 -9.18 0.25 8.14
CA ILE A 6 -8.14 -0.41 7.37
C ILE A 6 -6.79 0.05 7.91
N ALA A 7 -6.10 -0.83 8.64
CA ALA A 7 -4.75 -0.57 9.14
C ALA A 7 -3.69 -1.03 8.13
N GLU A 8 -2.51 -0.44 8.20
CA GLU A 8 -1.39 -0.82 7.35
C GLU A 8 -0.87 -2.23 7.68
N LYS A 9 -0.76 -2.54 8.98
CA LYS A 9 -0.14 -3.78 9.48
C LYS A 9 -1.07 -4.56 10.39
N PRO A 10 -1.01 -5.91 10.40
CA PRO A 10 -1.86 -6.75 11.25
C PRO A 10 -1.69 -6.48 12.76
N MET A 11 -0.50 -6.11 13.21
CA MET A 11 -0.25 -5.76 14.60
C MET A 11 -1.02 -4.50 15.00
N LEU A 12 -0.88 -3.42 14.22
CA LEU A 12 -1.63 -2.18 14.43
C LEU A 12 -3.15 -2.42 14.40
N ALA A 13 -3.63 -3.26 13.47
CA ALA A 13 -5.06 -3.61 13.39
C ALA A 13 -5.56 -4.26 14.68
N ARG A 14 -4.77 -5.17 15.29
CA ARG A 14 -5.16 -5.83 16.55
C ARG A 14 -5.16 -4.85 17.72
N ASP A 15 -4.18 -3.94 17.79
CA ASP A 15 -4.12 -2.92 18.84
C ASP A 15 -5.30 -1.96 18.72
N ILE A 16 -5.63 -1.52 17.50
CA ILE A 16 -6.84 -0.73 17.23
C ILE A 16 -8.09 -1.53 17.62
N ALA A 17 -8.22 -2.78 17.18
CA ALA A 17 -9.39 -3.60 17.49
C ALA A 17 -9.57 -3.78 19.00
N ARG A 18 -8.50 -3.99 19.75
CA ARG A 18 -8.53 -4.08 21.23
C ARG A 18 -9.06 -2.79 21.85
N ALA A 19 -8.60 -1.65 21.33
CA ALA A 19 -8.95 -0.34 21.88
C ALA A 19 -10.42 0.07 21.62
N ILE A 20 -10.99 -0.29 20.44
CA ILE A 20 -12.29 0.29 20.01
C ILE A 20 -13.43 -0.71 19.89
N THR A 21 -13.17 -2.02 19.76
CA THR A 21 -14.26 -3.00 19.52
C THR A 21 -14.91 -3.53 20.80
N GLY A 22 -14.34 -3.26 21.97
CA GLY A 22 -14.81 -3.82 23.24
C GLY A 22 -14.59 -5.33 23.38
N LYS A 23 -13.70 -5.91 22.57
CA LYS A 23 -13.34 -7.33 22.62
C LYS A 23 -11.93 -7.53 23.14
N GLU A 24 -11.73 -8.65 23.85
CA GLU A 24 -10.38 -9.13 24.10
C GLU A 24 -9.75 -9.62 22.80
N VAL A 25 -8.60 -9.06 22.44
CA VAL A 25 -7.88 -9.34 21.18
C VAL A 25 -6.48 -9.84 21.50
N SER A 26 -6.22 -11.12 21.22
CA SER A 26 -4.88 -11.68 21.36
C SER A 26 -3.94 -11.23 20.22
N GLU A 27 -2.65 -11.33 20.42
CA GLU A 27 -1.65 -11.01 19.38
C GLU A 27 -1.76 -11.90 18.13
N SER A 28 -2.34 -13.08 18.24
CA SER A 28 -2.57 -14.02 17.15
C SER A 28 -4.00 -13.99 16.61
N ALA A 29 -4.86 -13.07 17.09
CA ALA A 29 -6.25 -12.98 16.65
C ALA A 29 -6.34 -12.79 15.13
N ARG A 30 -7.24 -13.55 14.49
CA ARG A 30 -7.48 -13.44 13.05
C ARG A 30 -8.28 -12.17 12.73
N LEU A 31 -7.88 -11.50 11.67
CA LEU A 31 -8.60 -10.35 11.11
C LEU A 31 -9.58 -10.81 10.02
N PRO A 32 -10.73 -10.12 9.81
CA PRO A 32 -11.16 -8.90 10.50
C PRO A 32 -11.76 -9.16 11.89
N ILE A 33 -11.75 -8.12 12.74
CA ILE A 33 -12.37 -8.13 14.08
C ILE A 33 -13.46 -7.05 14.13
N SER A 34 -14.68 -7.45 14.52
CA SER A 34 -15.82 -6.53 14.56
C SER A 34 -16.35 -6.37 15.98
N GLY A 35 -16.75 -5.14 16.36
CA GLY A 35 -17.39 -4.81 17.64
C GLY A 35 -17.65 -3.30 17.75
N ASN A 36 -18.56 -2.88 18.60
CA ASN A 36 -18.89 -1.47 18.87
C ASN A 36 -19.13 -0.61 17.60
N GLY A 37 -19.67 -1.19 16.53
CA GLY A 37 -19.91 -0.47 15.27
C GLY A 37 -18.69 -0.32 14.37
N TYR A 38 -17.59 -0.98 14.67
CA TYR A 38 -16.38 -1.02 13.85
C TYR A 38 -16.11 -2.44 13.33
N THR A 39 -15.50 -2.51 12.17
CA THR A 39 -14.86 -3.72 11.64
C THR A 39 -13.42 -3.35 11.30
N VAL A 40 -12.45 -4.03 11.89
CA VAL A 40 -11.03 -3.71 11.75
C VAL A 40 -10.32 -4.79 10.95
N CYS A 41 -9.65 -4.39 9.86
CA CYS A 41 -8.82 -5.26 9.02
C CYS A 41 -7.44 -4.62 8.78
N ALA A 42 -6.57 -5.28 8.04
CA ALA A 42 -5.24 -4.78 7.73
C ALA A 42 -4.80 -5.12 6.31
N CYS A 43 -3.96 -4.25 5.73
CA CYS A 43 -3.33 -4.45 4.42
C CYS A 43 -2.13 -5.41 4.45
N ALA A 44 -1.44 -5.59 5.57
CA ALA A 44 -0.14 -6.29 5.62
C ALA A 44 0.93 -5.66 4.70
N GLY A 45 1.07 -4.32 4.75
CA GLY A 45 1.90 -3.51 3.87
C GLY A 45 1.25 -3.29 2.50
N HIS A 46 2.05 -2.92 1.48
CA HIS A 46 1.51 -2.76 0.12
C HIS A 46 0.85 -4.04 -0.39
N LEU A 47 -0.40 -3.93 -0.81
CA LEU A 47 -1.17 -5.01 -1.44
C LEU A 47 -1.05 -4.98 -2.97
N LEU A 48 -0.59 -3.87 -3.51
CA LEU A 48 -0.42 -3.63 -4.93
C LEU A 48 1.05 -3.40 -5.25
N GLU A 49 1.45 -3.75 -6.46
CA GLU A 49 2.75 -3.45 -7.04
C GLU A 49 2.59 -2.92 -8.46
N LEU A 50 3.58 -2.16 -8.93
CA LEU A 50 3.58 -1.65 -10.30
C LEU A 50 3.81 -2.80 -11.28
N VAL A 51 3.00 -2.87 -12.32
CA VAL A 51 3.09 -3.90 -13.37
C VAL A 51 4.47 -3.83 -14.05
N LYS A 52 5.07 -4.98 -14.33
CA LYS A 52 6.39 -5.02 -14.99
C LYS A 52 6.30 -4.45 -16.40
N PRO A 53 7.37 -3.77 -16.89
CA PRO A 53 7.35 -3.16 -18.22
C PRO A 53 6.96 -4.10 -19.35
N ASP A 54 7.46 -5.32 -19.33
CA ASP A 54 7.19 -6.36 -20.34
C ASP A 54 5.74 -6.87 -20.34
N ALA A 55 5.04 -6.73 -19.23
CA ALA A 55 3.61 -7.01 -19.15
C ALA A 55 2.75 -5.85 -19.67
N ILE A 56 3.29 -4.62 -19.71
CA ILE A 56 2.63 -3.45 -20.30
C ILE A 56 2.82 -3.44 -21.82
N ASP A 57 4.08 -3.62 -22.29
CA ASP A 57 4.41 -3.70 -23.70
C ASP A 57 5.49 -4.78 -23.92
N PRO A 58 5.20 -5.86 -24.68
CA PRO A 58 6.15 -6.94 -24.92
C PRO A 58 7.49 -6.49 -25.52
N LYS A 59 7.55 -5.35 -26.24
CA LYS A 59 8.82 -4.80 -26.76
C LYS A 59 9.82 -4.44 -25.66
N TRP A 60 9.35 -4.26 -24.42
CA TRP A 60 10.18 -3.99 -23.25
C TRP A 60 10.63 -5.27 -22.53
N GLY A 61 10.30 -6.45 -23.07
CA GLY A 61 10.73 -7.74 -22.53
C GLY A 61 12.16 -8.13 -22.87
N MET A 62 12.56 -9.30 -22.40
CA MET A 62 13.86 -9.90 -22.74
C MET A 62 13.87 -10.47 -24.18
N PRO A 63 14.98 -10.39 -24.92
CA PRO A 63 16.23 -9.69 -24.57
C PRO A 63 16.10 -8.16 -24.67
N TRP A 64 16.60 -7.44 -23.65
CA TRP A 64 16.50 -5.98 -23.65
C TRP A 64 17.29 -5.36 -24.81
N SER A 65 16.70 -4.32 -25.46
CA SER A 65 17.36 -3.49 -26.47
C SER A 65 17.52 -2.05 -25.96
N LEU A 66 18.58 -1.37 -26.40
CA LEU A 66 18.74 0.07 -26.14
C LEU A 66 17.79 0.92 -26.97
N ASP A 67 17.29 0.40 -28.10
CA ASP A 67 16.43 1.13 -29.04
C ASP A 67 15.05 1.46 -28.44
N VAL A 68 14.64 0.76 -27.37
CA VAL A 68 13.37 0.95 -26.70
C VAL A 68 13.49 1.86 -25.45
N LEU A 69 14.67 2.38 -25.18
CA LEU A 69 14.90 3.31 -24.06
C LEU A 69 14.82 4.77 -24.51
N PRO A 70 14.29 5.68 -23.69
CA PRO A 70 13.75 5.42 -22.36
C PRO A 70 12.37 4.78 -22.40
N ILE A 71 12.08 3.92 -21.40
CA ILE A 71 10.72 3.44 -21.13
C ILE A 71 10.00 4.55 -20.35
N GLU A 72 8.96 5.09 -20.96
CA GLU A 72 8.12 6.15 -20.38
C GLU A 72 6.69 5.64 -20.22
N VAL A 73 6.20 5.61 -18.98
CA VAL A 73 4.81 5.27 -18.66
C VAL A 73 4.27 6.35 -17.76
N HIS A 74 3.28 7.10 -18.23
CA HIS A 74 2.72 8.24 -17.51
C HIS A 74 1.75 7.80 -16.41
N ASP A 75 0.97 6.75 -16.67
CA ASP A 75 0.04 6.16 -15.70
C ASP A 75 0.38 4.67 -15.58
N TRP A 76 1.20 4.36 -14.58
CA TRP A 76 1.73 3.02 -14.42
C TRP A 76 0.68 2.10 -13.79
N PRO A 77 0.26 1.03 -14.49
CA PRO A 77 -0.74 0.13 -13.96
C PRO A 77 -0.26 -0.57 -12.69
N LYS A 78 -1.21 -0.90 -11.82
CA LYS A 78 -0.96 -1.67 -10.60
C LYS A 78 -1.65 -3.02 -10.69
N GLU A 79 -1.03 -4.02 -10.08
CA GLU A 79 -1.56 -5.36 -9.93
C GLU A 79 -1.40 -5.86 -8.49
N PRO A 80 -2.15 -6.90 -8.08
CA PRO A 80 -1.97 -7.50 -6.76
C PRO A 80 -0.53 -7.97 -6.57
N ALA A 81 0.12 -7.48 -5.53
CA ALA A 81 1.50 -7.83 -5.20
C ALA A 81 1.65 -9.33 -4.89
N VAL A 82 2.84 -9.85 -5.14
CA VAL A 82 3.22 -11.23 -4.81
C VAL A 82 4.22 -11.19 -3.66
N ASP A 83 3.95 -11.94 -2.59
CA ASP A 83 4.89 -12.08 -1.50
C ASP A 83 6.18 -12.76 -1.97
N LYS A 84 7.31 -12.08 -1.84
CA LYS A 84 8.61 -12.54 -2.37
C LYS A 84 9.15 -13.79 -1.66
N LYS A 85 8.66 -14.10 -0.45
CA LYS A 85 9.13 -15.26 0.34
C LYS A 85 8.27 -16.49 0.07
N THR A 86 6.95 -16.31 0.00
CA THR A 86 6.01 -17.43 -0.16
C THR A 86 5.58 -17.65 -1.61
N GLY A 87 5.72 -16.66 -2.48
CA GLY A 87 5.19 -16.67 -3.85
C GLY A 87 3.68 -16.51 -3.93
N GLU A 88 3.00 -16.23 -2.83
CA GLU A 88 1.55 -16.10 -2.77
C GLU A 88 1.09 -14.71 -3.18
N SER A 89 0.06 -14.65 -4.02
CA SER A 89 -0.58 -13.38 -4.39
C SER A 89 -1.36 -12.79 -3.22
N LYS A 90 -1.29 -11.47 -3.06
CA LYS A 90 -2.10 -10.72 -2.09
C LYS A 90 -3.54 -10.48 -2.54
N LYS A 91 -3.92 -10.95 -3.73
CA LYS A 91 -5.29 -10.83 -4.26
C LYS A 91 -6.37 -11.34 -3.29
N PRO A 92 -6.24 -12.50 -2.60
CA PRO A 92 -7.27 -12.96 -1.66
C PRO A 92 -7.55 -11.97 -0.52
N LEU A 93 -6.51 -11.25 -0.04
CA LEU A 93 -6.69 -10.22 0.98
C LEU A 93 -7.37 -8.97 0.42
N ILE A 94 -7.05 -8.58 -0.82
CA ILE A 94 -7.74 -7.50 -1.53
C ILE A 94 -9.23 -7.84 -1.69
N ASP A 95 -9.55 -9.05 -2.14
CA ASP A 95 -10.93 -9.51 -2.33
C ASP A 95 -11.70 -9.56 -0.99
N GLN A 96 -11.04 -9.95 0.11
CA GLN A 96 -11.62 -9.90 1.45
C GLN A 96 -11.96 -8.45 1.85
N ILE A 97 -11.05 -7.50 1.64
CA ILE A 97 -11.30 -6.09 1.97
C ILE A 97 -12.41 -5.52 1.07
N ALA A 98 -12.44 -5.87 -0.21
CA ALA A 98 -13.52 -5.48 -1.12
C ALA A 98 -14.89 -5.92 -0.59
N GLY A 99 -15.03 -7.18 -0.17
CA GLY A 99 -16.28 -7.68 0.44
C GLY A 99 -16.68 -6.95 1.73
N LEU A 100 -15.68 -6.49 2.53
CA LEU A 100 -15.96 -5.68 3.73
C LEU A 100 -16.44 -4.26 3.36
N LEU A 101 -15.91 -3.66 2.28
CA LEU A 101 -16.34 -2.35 1.80
C LEU A 101 -17.82 -2.33 1.39
N GLU A 102 -18.32 -3.43 0.82
CA GLU A 102 -19.75 -3.55 0.42
C GLU A 102 -20.69 -3.52 1.63
N THR A 103 -20.25 -3.97 2.79
CA THR A 103 -21.06 -4.11 4.00
C THR A 103 -20.94 -2.96 5.00
N CYS A 104 -19.92 -2.11 4.83
CA CYS A 104 -19.62 -1.00 5.73
C CYS A 104 -20.13 0.34 5.17
N GLY A 105 -20.50 1.27 6.05
CA GLY A 105 -21.04 2.57 5.65
C GLY A 105 -19.98 3.63 5.34
N SER A 106 -18.78 3.47 5.87
CA SER A 106 -17.64 4.39 5.67
C SER A 106 -16.32 3.71 6.04
N VAL A 107 -15.21 4.30 5.61
CA VAL A 107 -13.86 3.81 5.87
C VAL A 107 -13.11 4.75 6.80
N ILE A 108 -12.30 4.19 7.68
CA ILE A 108 -11.28 4.90 8.45
C ILE A 108 -9.92 4.34 8.03
N ALA A 109 -9.13 5.15 7.36
CA ALA A 109 -7.75 4.84 7.00
C ALA A 109 -6.85 4.97 8.24
N ALA A 110 -6.17 3.89 8.60
CA ALA A 110 -5.30 3.79 9.77
C ALA A 110 -3.91 3.23 9.38
N GLY A 111 -3.29 3.82 8.35
CA GLY A 111 -1.90 3.60 8.01
C GLY A 111 -0.96 4.24 9.03
N ASP A 112 0.33 3.97 8.97
CA ASP A 112 1.34 4.66 9.75
C ASP A 112 1.27 6.19 9.49
N PRO A 113 1.67 7.05 10.45
CA PRO A 113 1.53 8.50 10.31
C PRO A 113 2.63 9.11 9.40
N ASP A 114 2.83 8.53 8.23
CA ASP A 114 3.77 8.98 7.21
C ASP A 114 3.17 8.91 5.80
N ASP A 115 3.93 9.32 4.79
CA ASP A 115 3.51 9.37 3.40
C ASP A 115 3.19 7.98 2.84
N GLU A 116 3.99 6.95 3.20
CA GLU A 116 3.80 5.58 2.74
C GLU A 116 2.54 4.96 3.36
N GLY A 117 2.31 5.16 4.67
CA GLY A 117 1.10 4.69 5.34
C GLY A 117 -0.18 5.35 4.80
N GLN A 118 -0.09 6.59 4.30
CA GLN A 118 -1.19 7.22 3.58
C GLN A 118 -1.40 6.54 2.23
N LEU A 119 -0.33 6.33 1.45
CA LEU A 119 -0.39 5.72 0.12
C LEU A 119 -0.99 4.31 0.17
N ILE A 120 -0.57 3.47 1.11
CA ILE A 120 -0.99 2.05 1.17
C ILE A 120 -2.51 1.90 1.21
N VAL A 121 -3.20 2.75 1.97
CA VAL A 121 -4.68 2.68 2.05
C VAL A 121 -5.32 3.39 0.86
N ASP A 122 -4.81 4.55 0.46
CA ASP A 122 -5.35 5.30 -0.67
C ASP A 122 -5.27 4.49 -1.98
N GLU A 123 -4.11 3.88 -2.28
CA GLU A 123 -3.95 3.09 -3.50
C GLU A 123 -4.87 1.87 -3.55
N LEU A 124 -5.14 1.23 -2.41
CA LEU A 124 -6.07 0.12 -2.33
C LEU A 124 -7.51 0.57 -2.61
N LEU A 125 -7.93 1.68 -1.99
CA LEU A 125 -9.28 2.22 -2.18
C LEU A 125 -9.49 2.70 -3.62
N ASP A 126 -8.49 3.36 -4.22
CA ASP A 126 -8.51 3.80 -5.61
C ASP A 126 -8.55 2.59 -6.57
N TYR A 127 -7.75 1.54 -6.32
CA TYR A 127 -7.75 0.30 -7.10
C TYR A 127 -9.12 -0.42 -7.06
N LEU A 128 -9.79 -0.39 -5.90
CA LEU A 128 -11.13 -0.97 -5.72
C LEU A 128 -12.26 -0.05 -6.18
N GLY A 129 -11.96 1.17 -6.64
CA GLY A 129 -12.96 2.15 -7.09
C GLY A 129 -13.89 2.62 -5.97
N TYR A 130 -13.43 2.64 -4.72
CA TYR A 130 -14.24 3.05 -3.59
C TYR A 130 -14.49 4.56 -3.60
N ALA A 131 -15.76 4.95 -3.75
CA ALA A 131 -16.20 6.36 -3.80
C ALA A 131 -16.94 6.81 -2.51
N GLY A 132 -16.94 5.99 -1.47
CA GLY A 132 -17.60 6.31 -0.19
C GLY A 132 -16.78 7.28 0.68
N LYS A 133 -17.37 7.64 1.83
CA LYS A 133 -16.70 8.51 2.82
C LYS A 133 -15.48 7.81 3.40
N VAL A 134 -14.32 8.49 3.37
CA VAL A 134 -13.08 8.07 4.01
C VAL A 134 -12.62 9.12 5.00
N GLU A 135 -12.35 8.69 6.23
CA GLU A 135 -11.73 9.49 7.29
C GLU A 135 -10.34 8.91 7.60
N ARG A 136 -9.42 9.73 8.06
CA ARG A 136 -8.05 9.34 8.46
C ARG A 136 -7.90 9.41 9.97
N VAL A 137 -7.28 8.39 10.57
CA VAL A 137 -6.81 8.40 11.96
C VAL A 137 -5.28 8.35 12.00
N TYR A 138 -4.68 9.14 12.89
CA TYR A 138 -3.25 9.10 13.17
C TYR A 138 -3.00 8.40 14.49
N VAL A 139 -2.48 7.18 14.44
CA VAL A 139 -2.10 6.37 15.60
C VAL A 139 -0.59 6.45 15.76
N ASN A 140 -0.12 7.16 16.80
CA ASN A 140 1.31 7.41 17.01
C ASN A 140 1.96 6.40 17.96
N ASP A 141 1.17 5.66 18.72
CA ASP A 141 1.62 4.59 19.61
C ASP A 141 0.52 3.53 19.83
N ASN A 142 0.87 2.39 20.45
CA ASN A 142 -0.04 1.26 20.66
C ASN A 142 -0.72 1.26 22.04
N ILE A 143 -0.67 2.36 22.75
CA ILE A 143 -1.36 2.48 24.05
C ILE A 143 -2.85 2.66 23.79
N GLU A 144 -3.70 1.74 24.27
CA GLU A 144 -5.15 1.72 24.00
C GLU A 144 -5.82 3.07 24.29
N LYS A 145 -5.49 3.70 25.40
CA LYS A 145 -6.03 5.03 25.76
C LYS A 145 -5.69 6.11 24.73
N ASN A 146 -4.52 6.04 24.10
CA ASN A 146 -4.11 6.99 23.07
C ASN A 146 -4.77 6.67 21.73
N ILE A 147 -4.93 5.39 21.41
CA ILE A 147 -5.70 4.95 20.23
C ILE A 147 -7.14 5.47 20.32
N VAL A 148 -7.83 5.26 21.45
CA VAL A 148 -9.20 5.77 21.66
C VAL A 148 -9.26 7.27 21.42
N LYS A 149 -8.32 8.05 22.01
CA LYS A 149 -8.26 9.50 21.81
C LYS A 149 -7.97 9.91 20.36
N ALA A 150 -7.22 9.09 19.59
CA ALA A 150 -6.99 9.34 18.18
C ALA A 150 -8.28 9.21 17.37
N PHE A 151 -9.14 8.24 17.71
CA PHE A 151 -10.44 8.06 17.07
C PHE A 151 -11.45 9.17 17.37
N ASP A 152 -11.23 9.98 18.41
CA ASP A 152 -11.99 11.23 18.64
C ASP A 152 -11.57 12.38 17.71
N LYS A 153 -10.47 12.23 16.97
CA LYS A 153 -9.83 13.28 16.15
C LYS A 153 -9.67 12.87 14.68
N LEU A 154 -10.67 12.19 14.14
CA LEU A 154 -10.66 11.83 12.72
C LEU A 154 -10.65 13.08 11.85
N VAL A 155 -9.90 13.03 10.74
CA VAL A 155 -9.85 14.09 9.74
C VAL A 155 -10.34 13.55 8.39
N PRO A 156 -10.88 14.40 7.49
CA PRO A 156 -11.21 13.97 6.14
C PRO A 156 -9.96 13.45 5.42
N ASN A 157 -10.02 12.25 4.84
CA ASN A 157 -8.87 11.65 4.15
C ASN A 157 -8.39 12.49 2.97
N ASP A 158 -9.29 13.22 2.29
CA ASP A 158 -8.92 14.08 1.17
C ASP A 158 -7.91 15.16 1.55
N SER A 159 -7.94 15.64 2.80
CA SER A 159 -6.96 16.60 3.29
C SER A 159 -5.54 16.00 3.47
N CYS A 160 -5.43 14.67 3.46
CA CYS A 160 -4.18 13.94 3.66
C CYS A 160 -3.61 13.35 2.36
N ARG A 161 -4.37 13.38 1.25
CA ARG A 161 -3.96 12.78 -0.04
C ARG A 161 -2.67 13.36 -0.61
N GLY A 162 -2.30 14.59 -0.25
CA GLY A 162 -1.01 15.18 -0.64
C GLY A 162 0.20 14.35 -0.20
N ALA A 163 0.17 13.76 1.00
CA ALA A 163 1.21 12.87 1.49
C ALA A 163 1.27 11.57 0.68
N GLY A 164 0.14 10.90 0.45
CA GLY A 164 0.05 9.71 -0.41
C GLY A 164 0.55 9.97 -1.83
N ASN A 165 0.19 11.12 -2.43
CA ASN A 165 0.67 11.51 -3.75
C ASN A 165 2.19 11.71 -3.78
N ALA A 166 2.80 12.23 -2.71
CA ALA A 166 4.25 12.37 -2.61
C ALA A 166 4.95 11.00 -2.56
N ALA A 167 4.40 10.04 -1.80
CA ALA A 167 4.91 8.67 -1.78
C ALA A 167 4.73 7.98 -3.16
N TYR A 168 3.60 8.15 -3.81
CA TYR A 168 3.34 7.63 -5.15
C TYR A 168 4.32 8.20 -6.18
N ALA A 169 4.54 9.53 -6.18
CA ALA A 169 5.50 10.16 -7.07
C ALA A 169 6.93 9.61 -6.87
N ARG A 170 7.33 9.33 -5.62
CA ARG A 170 8.60 8.67 -5.29
C ARG A 170 8.65 7.25 -5.85
N GLN A 171 7.60 6.46 -5.67
CA GLN A 171 7.48 5.09 -6.22
C GLN A 171 7.61 5.08 -7.74
N MET A 172 6.95 6.02 -8.43
CA MET A 172 7.06 6.20 -9.88
C MET A 172 8.45 6.58 -10.33
N ALA A 173 9.08 7.55 -9.65
CA ALA A 173 10.46 7.96 -9.94
C ALA A 173 11.45 6.81 -9.76
N ASP A 174 11.31 6.02 -8.69
CA ASP A 174 12.16 4.85 -8.44
C ASP A 174 11.97 3.76 -9.50
N MET A 175 10.74 3.52 -9.97
CA MET A 175 10.46 2.57 -11.05
C MET A 175 11.05 3.06 -12.38
N CYS A 176 10.74 4.29 -12.80
CA CYS A 176 11.24 4.83 -14.06
C CYS A 176 12.77 4.86 -14.10
N PHE A 177 13.41 5.37 -13.05
CA PHE A 177 14.85 5.42 -12.93
C PHE A 177 15.46 4.02 -12.93
N GLY A 178 14.97 3.14 -12.04
CA GLY A 178 15.51 1.79 -11.85
C GLY A 178 15.42 0.94 -13.11
N VAL A 179 14.30 0.99 -13.81
CA VAL A 179 14.11 0.22 -15.05
C VAL A 179 15.04 0.70 -16.17
N ASN A 180 15.10 2.01 -16.41
CA ASN A 180 15.87 2.56 -17.52
C ASN A 180 17.38 2.43 -17.26
N GLU A 181 17.85 2.82 -16.08
CA GLU A 181 19.27 2.79 -15.75
C GLU A 181 19.82 1.37 -15.60
N THR A 182 19.04 0.44 -15.02
CA THR A 182 19.42 -0.98 -14.95
C THR A 182 19.63 -1.57 -16.35
N ARG A 183 18.71 -1.29 -17.27
CA ARG A 183 18.81 -1.81 -18.65
C ARG A 183 19.95 -1.17 -19.42
N LEU A 184 20.12 0.15 -19.29
CA LEU A 184 21.22 0.88 -19.91
C LEU A 184 22.58 0.34 -19.43
N ALA A 185 22.80 0.25 -18.13
CA ALA A 185 24.04 -0.24 -17.53
C ALA A 185 24.31 -1.70 -17.93
N THR A 186 23.30 -2.57 -17.83
CA THR A 186 23.39 -3.99 -18.20
C THR A 186 23.80 -4.18 -19.67
N LYS A 187 23.24 -3.39 -20.59
CA LYS A 187 23.56 -3.48 -22.02
C LYS A 187 24.88 -2.83 -22.41
N ARG A 188 25.34 -1.82 -21.64
CA ARG A 188 26.60 -1.11 -21.92
C ARG A 188 27.82 -1.79 -21.32
N LEU A 189 27.65 -2.48 -20.18
CA LEU A 189 28.76 -3.05 -19.41
C LEU A 189 28.87 -4.57 -19.53
N ASP A 190 28.04 -5.19 -20.38
CA ASP A 190 28.00 -6.63 -20.67
C ASP A 190 27.89 -7.49 -19.38
N GLY A 191 26.91 -7.16 -18.54
CA GLY A 191 26.62 -7.89 -17.31
C GLY A 191 25.34 -7.38 -16.64
N LEU A 192 24.76 -8.13 -15.70
CA LEU A 192 23.59 -7.67 -14.97
C LEU A 192 24.00 -6.65 -13.90
N PHE A 193 23.69 -5.39 -14.14
CA PHE A 193 23.92 -4.28 -13.21
C PHE A 193 22.58 -3.69 -12.78
N THR A 194 22.20 -3.92 -11.52
CA THR A 194 21.01 -3.31 -10.93
C THR A 194 21.34 -1.89 -10.49
N VAL A 195 20.56 -0.93 -10.97
CA VAL A 195 20.72 0.49 -10.63
C VAL A 195 19.47 0.96 -9.89
N GLY A 196 19.65 1.65 -8.78
CA GLY A 196 18.58 2.24 -7.99
C GLY A 196 18.94 3.65 -7.53
N ARG A 197 17.97 4.52 -7.48
CA ARG A 197 18.13 5.94 -7.14
C ARG A 197 18.83 6.17 -5.78
N VAL A 198 18.55 5.32 -4.81
CA VAL A 198 19.14 5.39 -3.47
C VAL A 198 20.26 4.36 -3.31
N GLN A 199 20.04 3.14 -3.73
CA GLN A 199 20.97 2.03 -3.54
C GLN A 199 22.33 2.29 -4.21
N THR A 200 22.33 2.72 -5.46
CA THR A 200 23.58 2.89 -6.23
C THR A 200 24.49 3.97 -5.63
N PRO A 201 24.01 5.20 -5.33
CA PRO A 201 24.87 6.20 -4.69
C PRO A 201 25.33 5.84 -3.26
N THR A 202 24.61 4.94 -2.59
CA THR A 202 24.96 4.50 -1.23
C THR A 202 26.08 3.46 -1.25
N LEU A 203 26.15 2.65 -2.31
CA LEU A 203 27.13 1.56 -2.45
C LEU A 203 28.38 1.96 -3.27
N GLY A 204 28.29 3.03 -4.05
CA GLY A 204 29.39 3.61 -4.86
C GLY A 204 30.07 4.71 -4.15
#